data_ea9c8eb5404cc3f7659e7c9c61dbc216
#
_entry.id   ea9c8eb5404cc3f7659e7c9c61dbc216
#
_cell.length_a   1.000
_cell.length_b   1.000
_cell.length_c   1.000
_cell.angle_alpha   90.00
_cell.angle_beta   90.00
_cell.angle_gamma   90.00
#
_symmetry.space_group_name_H-M   'P 1'
#
loop_
_entity.id
_entity.type
_entity.pdbx_description
1 polymer ?
#
loop_
_entity_poly.entity_id
_entity_poly.type
_entity_poly.pdbx_seq_one_letter_code
_entity_poly.pdbx_strand_id
1 'polypeptide(L)'
;GKDDLIGEMGGGQERPGAFFQIGGKMETISIDIETYSENDLGKCGVYKYVQHPDFDILLFGYAVDGGDVRVVDLASGETLPEEVLAALSDETVTKWAFNSNFERVCLSEWLRRNHPEYFSSYSVPGDTVGDYLDPRGWKCSMVWSAYMGLPLSLAGAGAVLGLEGQKLKEGKELIRYFCVPCKATKANGGRTRNLPEHDREKWERFRSYNQRDVEVERSIQERLRNF
;
A
#
# COMPACT_ATOMS: atom_id res chain seq x y z
N GLY A 1 -54.12 -21.66 39.90
CA GLY A 1 -52.82 -22.20 40.06
C GLY A 1 -52.21 -22.63 38.76
N LYS A 2 -50.91 -22.54 38.56
CA LYS A 2 -50.02 -23.17 37.63
C LYS A 2 -50.13 -22.65 36.19
N ASP A 3 -49.38 -21.69 35.66
CA ASP A 3 -47.91 -21.64 35.43
C ASP A 3 -47.43 -22.66 34.42
N ASP A 4 -47.16 -22.20 33.22
CA ASP A 4 -46.21 -22.85 32.33
C ASP A 4 -45.33 -21.80 31.70
N LEU A 5 -44.08 -21.86 32.09
CA LEU A 5 -42.95 -21.10 31.55
C LEU A 5 -42.44 -21.78 30.28
N ILE A 6 -42.50 -21.08 29.16
CA ILE A 6 -41.77 -21.47 27.96
C ILE A 6 -40.69 -20.40 27.75
N GLY A 7 -39.43 -20.81 27.91
CA GLY A 7 -38.29 -19.98 27.66
C GLY A 7 -38.03 -19.80 26.17
N GLU A 8 -38.00 -18.57 25.71
CA GLU A 8 -37.53 -18.22 24.39
C GLU A 8 -35.99 -18.17 24.41
N MET A 9 -35.39 -18.99 23.57
CA MET A 9 -33.97 -18.92 23.27
C MET A 9 -33.73 -17.74 22.33
N GLY A 10 -33.13 -16.69 22.87
CA GLY A 10 -32.67 -15.52 22.12
C GLY A 10 -31.53 -15.88 21.19
N GLY A 11 -31.79 -15.73 19.89
CA GLY A 11 -30.75 -15.74 18.86
C GLY A 11 -29.78 -14.60 19.07
N GLY A 12 -28.52 -14.94 19.30
CA GLY A 12 -27.43 -13.98 19.36
C GLY A 12 -27.20 -13.36 17.98
N GLN A 13 -27.66 -12.13 17.81
CA GLN A 13 -27.23 -11.28 16.72
C GLN A 13 -25.80 -10.85 16.98
N GLU A 14 -24.86 -11.35 16.19
CA GLU A 14 -23.51 -10.81 16.12
C GLU A 14 -23.60 -9.34 15.68
N ARG A 15 -23.25 -8.46 16.59
CA ARG A 15 -23.12 -7.03 16.29
C ARG A 15 -21.89 -6.84 15.40
N PRO A 16 -21.99 -6.08 14.29
CA PRO A 16 -20.80 -5.67 13.54
C PRO A 16 -19.87 -4.93 14.49
N GLY A 17 -18.59 -5.28 14.43
CA GLY A 17 -17.57 -4.78 15.33
C GLY A 17 -17.63 -3.27 15.49
N ALA A 18 -17.74 -2.84 16.74
CA ALA A 18 -17.76 -1.44 17.11
C ALA A 18 -16.45 -0.80 16.68
N PHE A 19 -16.53 0.14 15.75
CA PHE A 19 -15.48 1.11 15.50
C PHE A 19 -15.33 1.96 16.77
N PHE A 20 -14.34 1.63 17.58
CA PHE A 20 -13.85 2.57 18.60
C PHE A 20 -13.03 3.64 17.88
N GLN A 21 -13.70 4.68 17.40
CA GLN A 21 -13.08 5.97 17.25
C GLN A 21 -12.77 6.54 18.64
N ILE A 22 -11.62 6.22 19.16
CA ILE A 22 -11.00 7.10 20.14
C ILE A 22 -10.51 8.28 19.30
N GLY A 23 -11.06 9.47 19.53
CA GLY A 23 -10.81 10.69 18.76
C GLY A 23 -9.38 11.22 18.94
N GLY A 24 -8.39 10.46 18.48
CA GLY A 24 -7.00 10.88 18.34
C GLY A 24 -6.72 11.22 16.88
N LYS A 25 -5.97 12.30 16.65
CA LYS A 25 -5.45 12.63 15.33
C LYS A 25 -4.48 11.52 14.90
N MET A 26 -4.56 11.07 13.63
CA MET A 26 -3.59 10.13 13.06
C MET A 26 -2.16 10.70 13.17
N GLU A 27 -1.25 9.94 13.73
CA GLU A 27 0.16 10.34 13.89
C GLU A 27 1.05 9.70 12.83
N THR A 28 0.80 8.44 12.53
CA THR A 28 1.62 7.67 11.58
C THR A 28 0.76 6.81 10.66
N ILE A 29 1.26 6.57 9.46
CA ILE A 29 0.71 5.60 8.52
C ILE A 29 1.84 4.86 7.83
N SER A 30 1.81 3.53 7.86
CA SER A 30 2.70 2.67 7.08
C SER A 30 2.01 2.29 5.80
N ILE A 31 2.72 2.36 4.66
CA ILE A 31 2.15 2.23 3.32
C ILE A 31 3.00 1.29 2.47
N ASP A 32 2.34 0.46 1.69
CA ASP A 32 2.91 -0.29 0.57
C ASP A 32 1.90 -0.28 -0.59
N ILE A 33 2.36 -0.02 -1.80
CA ILE A 33 1.49 0.07 -2.98
C ILE A 33 1.95 -0.87 -4.09
N GLU A 34 0.97 -1.39 -4.82
CA GLU A 34 1.19 -2.10 -6.06
C GLU A 34 0.69 -1.27 -7.23
N THR A 35 1.50 -1.12 -8.27
CA THR A 35 1.25 -0.18 -9.37
C THR A 35 1.36 -0.84 -10.72
N TYR A 36 0.78 -0.20 -11.73
CA TYR A 36 0.94 -0.55 -13.13
C TYR A 36 1.39 0.66 -13.95
N SER A 37 2.26 0.43 -14.93
CA SER A 37 2.55 1.37 -16.00
C SER A 37 3.14 0.61 -17.21
N GLU A 38 2.92 1.08 -18.41
CA GLU A 38 3.63 0.57 -19.59
C GLU A 38 5.11 0.97 -19.61
N ASN A 39 5.48 2.02 -18.90
CA ASN A 39 6.88 2.37 -18.73
C ASN A 39 7.60 1.37 -17.81
N ASP A 40 8.77 0.94 -18.24
CA ASP A 40 9.64 0.05 -17.48
C ASP A 40 10.36 0.84 -16.38
N LEU A 41 9.92 0.64 -15.13
CA LEU A 41 10.46 1.31 -13.95
C LEU A 41 11.99 1.21 -13.83
N GLY A 42 12.54 0.03 -14.14
CA GLY A 42 13.99 -0.22 -14.05
C GLY A 42 14.81 0.55 -15.09
N LYS A 43 14.20 0.92 -16.22
CA LYS A 43 14.86 1.68 -17.28
C LYS A 43 14.67 3.18 -17.18
N CYS A 44 13.50 3.63 -16.73
CA CYS A 44 13.17 5.06 -16.79
C CYS A 44 13.16 5.77 -15.44
N GLY A 45 13.16 5.02 -14.33
CA GLY A 45 12.99 5.57 -12.99
C GLY A 45 11.55 5.99 -12.69
N VAL A 46 11.27 6.24 -11.40
CA VAL A 46 9.91 6.46 -10.91
C VAL A 46 9.23 7.69 -11.52
N TYR A 47 9.94 8.77 -11.76
CA TYR A 47 9.37 10.01 -12.29
C TYR A 47 8.80 9.86 -13.71
N LYS A 48 9.49 9.15 -14.58
CA LYS A 48 8.97 8.82 -15.92
C LYS A 48 7.93 7.70 -15.88
N TYR A 49 8.09 6.78 -14.93
CA TYR A 49 7.15 5.68 -14.73
C TYR A 49 5.72 6.19 -14.49
N VAL A 50 5.56 7.16 -13.59
CA VAL A 50 4.25 7.72 -13.26
C VAL A 50 3.66 8.66 -14.32
N GLN A 51 4.48 9.17 -15.23
CA GLN A 51 4.03 10.09 -16.29
C GLN A 51 3.25 9.37 -17.39
N HIS A 52 3.35 8.05 -17.51
CA HIS A 52 2.60 7.33 -18.51
C HIS A 52 1.09 7.46 -18.30
N PRO A 53 0.28 7.68 -19.36
CA PRO A 53 -1.16 7.88 -19.19
C PRO A 53 -1.89 6.73 -18.52
N ASP A 54 -1.39 5.50 -18.65
CA ASP A 54 -1.98 4.30 -18.05
C ASP A 54 -1.42 3.95 -16.67
N PHE A 55 -0.51 4.78 -16.13
CA PHE A 55 -0.06 4.60 -14.75
C PHE A 55 -1.24 4.60 -13.79
N ASP A 56 -1.26 3.61 -12.90
CA ASP A 56 -2.30 3.50 -11.88
C ASP A 56 -1.78 2.78 -10.63
N ILE A 57 -2.42 3.03 -9.49
CA ILE A 57 -2.21 2.25 -8.27
C ILE A 57 -3.29 1.18 -8.20
N LEU A 58 -2.87 -0.06 -8.09
CA LEU A 58 -3.73 -1.24 -8.11
C LEU A 58 -4.21 -1.61 -6.71
N LEU A 59 -3.27 -1.69 -5.77
CA LEU A 59 -3.49 -2.02 -4.37
C LEU A 59 -2.83 -0.98 -3.48
N PHE A 60 -3.51 -0.62 -2.40
CA PHE A 60 -2.99 0.26 -1.37
C PHE A 60 -3.09 -0.45 -0.02
N GLY A 61 -1.97 -0.98 0.44
CA GLY A 61 -1.84 -1.56 1.77
C GLY A 61 -1.41 -0.52 2.78
N TYR A 62 -2.04 -0.49 3.95
CA TYR A 62 -1.69 0.48 4.99
C TYR A 62 -2.04 0.02 6.40
N ALA A 63 -1.39 0.64 7.36
CA ALA A 63 -1.73 0.54 8.78
C ALA A 63 -1.56 1.91 9.46
N VAL A 64 -2.55 2.31 10.24
CA VAL A 64 -2.58 3.58 10.97
C VAL A 64 -2.16 3.36 12.40
N ASP A 65 -1.22 4.18 12.91
CA ASP A 65 -0.80 4.22 14.32
C ASP A 65 -0.50 2.85 14.95
N GLY A 66 0.10 1.96 14.15
CA GLY A 66 0.42 0.60 14.58
C GLY A 66 -0.78 -0.35 14.66
N GLY A 67 -1.95 0.05 14.18
CA GLY A 67 -3.15 -0.79 14.10
C GLY A 67 -3.08 -1.90 13.05
N ASP A 68 -4.20 -2.54 12.78
CA ASP A 68 -4.30 -3.64 11.81
C ASP A 68 -3.99 -3.16 10.38
N VAL A 69 -3.35 -4.05 9.61
CA VAL A 69 -3.11 -3.81 8.19
C VAL A 69 -4.40 -3.98 7.40
N ARG A 70 -4.66 -3.02 6.53
CA ARG A 70 -5.77 -3.04 5.57
C ARG A 70 -5.24 -2.95 4.15
N VAL A 71 -5.92 -3.59 3.22
CA VAL A 71 -5.65 -3.51 1.79
C VAL A 71 -6.88 -2.97 1.09
N VAL A 72 -6.72 -1.89 0.34
CA VAL A 72 -7.76 -1.32 -0.51
C VAL A 72 -7.50 -1.73 -1.95
N ASP A 73 -8.46 -2.39 -2.56
CA ASP A 73 -8.41 -2.87 -3.94
C ASP A 73 -8.91 -1.79 -4.91
N LEU A 74 -8.02 -0.84 -5.22
CA LEU A 74 -8.33 0.27 -6.11
C LEU A 74 -8.65 -0.20 -7.53
N ALA A 75 -7.97 -1.25 -8.00
CA ALA A 75 -8.19 -1.83 -9.32
C ALA A 75 -9.58 -2.45 -9.49
N SER A 76 -10.20 -2.89 -8.39
CA SER A 76 -11.58 -3.43 -8.38
C SER A 76 -12.63 -2.39 -7.98
N GLY A 77 -12.24 -1.11 -7.82
CA GLY A 77 -13.16 0.00 -7.55
C GLY A 77 -13.39 0.32 -6.07
N GLU A 78 -12.63 -0.26 -5.15
CA GLU A 78 -12.62 0.19 -3.75
C GLU A 78 -11.99 1.60 -3.66
N THR A 79 -12.34 2.34 -2.63
CA THR A 79 -11.86 3.71 -2.41
C THR A 79 -11.14 3.85 -1.07
N LEU A 80 -10.15 4.73 -1.01
CA LEU A 80 -9.50 5.07 0.25
C LEU A 80 -10.45 5.88 1.16
N PRO A 81 -10.41 5.64 2.48
CA PRO A 81 -11.07 6.51 3.44
C PRO A 81 -10.58 7.96 3.33
N GLU A 82 -11.48 8.93 3.55
CA GLU A 82 -11.13 10.37 3.47
C GLU A 82 -10.00 10.76 4.41
N GLU A 83 -9.97 10.20 5.62
CA GLU A 83 -8.89 10.45 6.57
C GLU A 83 -7.53 9.95 6.09
N VAL A 84 -7.49 8.87 5.30
CA VAL A 84 -6.25 8.37 4.68
C VAL A 84 -5.83 9.29 3.53
N LEU A 85 -6.76 9.69 2.66
CA LEU A 85 -6.49 10.64 1.58
C LEU A 85 -5.92 11.96 2.12
N ALA A 86 -6.53 12.51 3.16
CA ALA A 86 -6.07 13.73 3.81
C ALA A 86 -4.67 13.57 4.44
N ALA A 87 -4.40 12.43 5.06
CA ALA A 87 -3.12 12.13 5.69
C ALA A 87 -1.93 12.10 4.71
N LEU A 88 -2.16 11.74 3.45
CA LEU A 88 -1.10 11.68 2.44
C LEU A 88 -0.42 13.02 2.20
N SER A 89 -1.17 14.12 2.25
CA SER A 89 -0.68 15.49 2.09
C SER A 89 -0.42 16.22 3.42
N ASP A 90 -0.85 15.68 4.55
CA ASP A 90 -0.63 16.29 5.86
C ASP A 90 0.82 16.05 6.31
N GLU A 91 1.61 17.14 6.40
CA GLU A 91 3.00 17.08 6.86
C GLU A 91 3.14 16.68 8.33
N THR A 92 2.10 16.81 9.12
CA THR A 92 2.09 16.42 10.54
C THR A 92 1.91 14.92 10.74
N VAL A 93 1.43 14.20 9.71
CA VAL A 93 1.34 12.73 9.70
C VAL A 93 2.61 12.14 9.11
N THR A 94 3.28 11.29 9.86
CA THR A 94 4.47 10.58 9.37
C THR A 94 4.06 9.40 8.49
N LYS A 95 4.45 9.41 7.22
CA LYS A 95 4.27 8.31 6.27
C LYS A 95 5.53 7.45 6.24
N TRP A 96 5.37 6.15 6.48
CA TRP A 96 6.43 5.15 6.41
C TRP A 96 6.25 4.25 5.21
N ALA A 97 7.32 3.97 4.49
CA ALA A 97 7.35 2.95 3.44
C ALA A 97 8.76 2.38 3.26
N PHE A 98 8.85 1.19 2.69
CA PHE A 98 10.12 0.60 2.27
C PHE A 98 10.45 1.10 0.87
N ASN A 99 11.39 2.03 0.73
CA ASN A 99 11.66 2.84 -0.46
C ASN A 99 10.63 3.97 -0.67
N SER A 100 10.42 4.77 0.38
CA SER A 100 9.37 5.78 0.47
C SER A 100 9.34 6.82 -0.66
N ASN A 101 10.43 7.03 -1.39
CA ASN A 101 10.43 7.89 -2.57
C ASN A 101 9.55 7.35 -3.69
N PHE A 102 9.49 6.02 -3.84
CA PHE A 102 8.60 5.40 -4.82
C PHE A 102 7.13 5.66 -4.48
N GLU A 103 6.71 5.36 -3.25
CA GLU A 103 5.35 5.60 -2.81
C GLU A 103 4.97 7.07 -2.90
N ARG A 104 5.85 7.96 -2.44
CA ARG A 104 5.63 9.41 -2.47
C ARG A 104 5.39 9.94 -3.89
N VAL A 105 6.21 9.55 -4.85
CA VAL A 105 6.08 10.01 -6.24
C VAL A 105 4.84 9.39 -6.90
N CYS A 106 4.60 8.10 -6.71
CA CYS A 106 3.41 7.42 -7.24
C CYS A 106 2.12 8.02 -6.68
N LEU A 107 2.05 8.22 -5.37
CA LEU A 107 0.87 8.79 -4.71
C LEU A 107 0.66 10.26 -5.08
N SER A 108 1.71 11.03 -5.33
CA SER A 108 1.61 12.40 -5.82
C SER A 108 0.87 12.46 -7.16
N GLU A 109 1.28 11.65 -8.11
CA GLU A 109 0.63 11.61 -9.43
C GLU A 109 -0.77 11.03 -9.35
N TRP A 110 -0.97 9.98 -8.56
CA TRP A 110 -2.28 9.36 -8.40
C TRP A 110 -3.30 10.32 -7.74
N LEU A 111 -2.92 11.03 -6.67
CA LEU A 111 -3.76 12.05 -6.04
C LEU A 111 -4.11 13.16 -7.02
N ARG A 112 -3.12 13.67 -7.75
CA ARG A 112 -3.34 14.75 -8.73
C ARG A 112 -4.38 14.36 -9.78
N ARG A 113 -4.39 13.10 -10.22
CA ARG A 113 -5.32 12.60 -11.22
C ARG A 113 -6.71 12.28 -10.67
N ASN A 114 -6.77 11.67 -9.48
CA ASN A 114 -8.00 11.07 -8.97
C ASN A 114 -8.63 11.86 -7.82
N HIS A 115 -7.83 12.56 -7.03
CA HIS A 115 -8.24 13.28 -5.82
C HIS A 115 -7.50 14.61 -5.68
N PRO A 116 -7.60 15.52 -6.68
CA PRO A 116 -6.85 16.78 -6.68
C PRO A 116 -7.14 17.66 -5.46
N GLU A 117 -8.32 17.51 -4.84
CA GLU A 117 -8.71 18.21 -3.60
C GLU A 117 -7.87 17.83 -2.38
N TYR A 118 -7.26 16.65 -2.39
CA TYR A 118 -6.36 16.19 -1.33
C TYR A 118 -4.87 16.36 -1.68
N PHE A 119 -4.57 16.85 -2.90
CA PHE A 119 -3.19 17.04 -3.32
C PHE A 119 -2.68 18.43 -2.95
N SER A 120 -1.57 18.49 -2.21
CA SER A 120 -0.78 19.70 -2.05
C SER A 120 0.67 19.41 -2.38
N SER A 121 1.22 20.20 -3.32
CA SER A 121 2.62 20.07 -3.70
C SER A 121 3.53 20.76 -2.71
N TYR A 122 4.73 20.18 -2.52
CA TYR A 122 5.82 20.83 -1.83
C TYR A 122 6.54 21.78 -2.78
N SER A 123 6.69 23.01 -2.36
CA SER A 123 7.41 24.04 -3.11
C SER A 123 8.51 24.63 -2.22
N VAL A 124 9.75 24.51 -2.65
CA VAL A 124 10.87 25.27 -2.07
C VAL A 124 11.20 26.43 -2.98
N PRO A 125 11.33 27.67 -2.48
CA PRO A 125 11.73 28.80 -3.29
C PRO A 125 13.04 28.51 -4.04
N GLY A 126 13.00 28.58 -5.37
CA GLY A 126 14.15 28.30 -6.24
C GLY A 126 14.29 26.83 -6.70
N ASP A 127 13.42 25.94 -6.28
CA ASP A 127 13.36 24.56 -6.77
C ASP A 127 12.23 24.36 -7.76
N THR A 128 12.52 23.70 -8.89
CA THR A 128 11.55 23.39 -9.95
C THR A 128 10.83 22.05 -9.71
N VAL A 129 11.08 21.36 -8.61
CA VAL A 129 10.59 20.02 -8.31
C VAL A 129 9.22 20.04 -7.57
N GLY A 130 8.49 21.16 -7.63
CA GLY A 130 7.28 21.44 -6.85
C GLY A 130 6.03 20.60 -7.13
N ASP A 131 6.13 19.49 -7.85
CA ASP A 131 4.96 18.72 -8.29
C ASP A 131 4.70 17.45 -7.47
N TYR A 132 5.34 17.29 -6.33
CA TYR A 132 5.25 16.10 -5.49
C TYR A 132 4.91 16.44 -4.05
N LEU A 133 4.38 15.46 -3.32
CA LEU A 133 4.13 15.55 -1.87
C LEU A 133 5.43 15.88 -1.12
N ASP A 134 5.30 16.64 -0.03
CA ASP A 134 6.44 17.06 0.80
C ASP A 134 7.24 15.86 1.32
N PRO A 135 8.52 15.72 0.99
CA PRO A 135 9.33 14.59 1.44
C PRO A 135 9.59 14.57 2.94
N ARG A 136 9.44 15.70 3.65
CA ARG A 136 9.73 15.81 5.10
C ARG A 136 8.79 14.97 5.95
N GLY A 137 7.56 14.76 5.50
CA GLY A 137 6.58 13.89 6.16
C GLY A 137 6.80 12.40 5.90
N TRP A 138 7.81 12.03 5.10
CA TRP A 138 8.07 10.64 4.72
C TRP A 138 9.32 10.08 5.39
N LYS A 139 9.23 8.84 5.87
CA LYS A 139 10.34 8.07 6.40
C LYS A 139 10.50 6.76 5.63
N CYS A 140 11.75 6.36 5.44
CA CYS A 140 12.12 5.21 4.63
C CYS A 140 12.80 4.14 5.48
N SER A 141 12.12 3.02 5.68
CA SER A 141 12.69 1.88 6.42
C SER A 141 13.81 1.16 5.64
N MET A 142 13.86 1.31 4.30
CA MET A 142 15.00 0.85 3.51
C MET A 142 16.27 1.62 3.85
N VAL A 143 16.20 2.96 4.01
CA VAL A 143 17.33 3.77 4.41
C VAL A 143 17.80 3.41 5.82
N TRP A 144 16.87 3.18 6.74
CA TRP A 144 17.21 2.70 8.09
C TRP A 144 17.87 1.32 8.05
N SER A 145 17.35 0.41 7.23
CA SER A 145 17.96 -0.91 7.01
C SER A 145 19.40 -0.78 6.50
N ALA A 146 19.65 0.13 5.56
CA ALA A 146 21.00 0.39 5.06
C ALA A 146 21.95 0.88 6.16
N TYR A 147 21.51 1.78 7.02
CA TYR A 147 22.28 2.24 8.18
C TYR A 147 22.67 1.10 9.13
N MET A 148 21.82 0.10 9.24
CA MET A 148 22.04 -1.08 10.09
C MET A 148 22.76 -2.22 9.35
N GLY A 149 23.25 -1.99 8.13
CA GLY A 149 23.93 -3.01 7.33
C GLY A 149 23.02 -4.13 6.81
N LEU A 150 21.71 -3.90 6.77
CA LEU A 150 20.75 -4.86 6.25
C LEU A 150 20.60 -4.75 4.72
N PRO A 151 20.11 -5.81 4.05
CA PRO A 151 19.85 -5.77 2.62
C PRO A 151 18.85 -4.66 2.22
N LEU A 152 19.06 -4.06 1.03
CA LEU A 152 18.19 -3.03 0.45
C LEU A 152 16.95 -3.61 -0.26
N SER A 153 16.44 -4.72 0.20
CA SER A 153 15.16 -5.27 -0.24
C SER A 153 14.33 -5.65 0.97
N LEU A 154 13.03 -5.41 0.92
CA LEU A 154 12.10 -5.69 2.00
C LEU A 154 12.21 -7.13 2.47
N ALA A 155 12.23 -8.04 1.54
CA ALA A 155 12.34 -9.46 1.83
C ALA A 155 13.72 -9.86 2.35
N GLY A 156 14.80 -9.24 1.85
CA GLY A 156 16.16 -9.48 2.35
C GLY A 156 16.32 -8.98 3.78
N ALA A 157 15.87 -7.75 4.07
CA ALA A 157 15.89 -7.19 5.42
C ALA A 157 15.03 -8.02 6.38
N GLY A 158 13.82 -8.43 5.96
CA GLY A 158 12.95 -9.29 6.74
C GLY A 158 13.58 -10.65 7.05
N ALA A 159 14.25 -11.28 6.08
CA ALA A 159 14.92 -12.57 6.27
C ALA A 159 16.05 -12.47 7.29
N VAL A 160 16.90 -11.44 7.22
CA VAL A 160 17.99 -11.23 8.18
C VAL A 160 17.43 -10.98 9.59
N LEU A 161 16.30 -10.32 9.71
CA LEU A 161 15.64 -10.06 10.99
C LEU A 161 14.79 -11.26 11.50
N GLY A 162 14.84 -12.39 10.80
CA GLY A 162 14.08 -13.59 11.16
C GLY A 162 12.59 -13.49 10.88
N LEU A 163 12.17 -12.57 10.02
CA LEU A 163 10.81 -12.45 9.52
C LEU A 163 10.67 -13.37 8.31
N GLU A 164 9.72 -14.31 8.34
CA GLU A 164 9.61 -15.37 7.34
C GLU A 164 9.56 -14.85 5.90
N GLY A 165 10.59 -15.22 5.11
CA GLY A 165 10.77 -14.78 3.72
C GLY A 165 10.34 -15.77 2.65
N GLN A 166 9.45 -16.72 2.91
CA GLN A 166 9.12 -17.81 1.97
C GLN A 166 8.36 -17.36 0.70
N LYS A 167 7.89 -16.12 0.61
CA LYS A 167 7.02 -15.66 -0.48
C LYS A 167 7.68 -14.81 -1.57
N LEU A 168 9.00 -14.65 -1.57
CA LEU A 168 9.73 -13.80 -2.53
C LEU A 168 9.53 -14.20 -3.99
N LYS A 169 9.52 -15.51 -4.27
CA LYS A 169 9.38 -16.00 -5.64
C LYS A 169 7.96 -15.77 -6.16
N GLU A 170 6.98 -16.06 -5.34
CA GLU A 170 5.57 -15.85 -5.65
C GLU A 170 5.25 -14.36 -5.87
N GLY A 171 5.76 -13.47 -5.01
CA GLY A 171 5.57 -12.02 -5.14
C GLY A 171 6.10 -11.48 -6.47
N LYS A 172 7.28 -11.90 -6.90
CA LYS A 172 7.84 -11.51 -8.20
C LYS A 172 6.98 -11.96 -9.39
N GLU A 173 6.40 -13.16 -9.32
CA GLU A 173 5.50 -13.67 -10.34
C GLU A 173 4.20 -12.87 -10.40
N LEU A 174 3.62 -12.51 -9.25
CA LEU A 174 2.41 -11.71 -9.15
C LEU A 174 2.63 -10.27 -9.67
N ILE A 175 3.73 -9.63 -9.26
CA ILE A 175 4.13 -8.31 -9.77
C ILE A 175 4.30 -8.36 -11.29
N ARG A 176 5.00 -9.37 -11.81
CA ARG A 176 5.18 -9.53 -13.24
C ARG A 176 3.85 -9.74 -13.98
N TYR A 177 2.90 -10.39 -13.36
CA TYR A 177 1.60 -10.66 -13.97
C TYR A 177 0.71 -9.42 -14.01
N PHE A 178 0.60 -8.66 -12.91
CA PHE A 178 -0.34 -7.54 -12.80
C PHE A 178 0.27 -6.15 -13.03
N CYS A 179 1.55 -5.96 -12.69
CA CYS A 179 2.17 -4.64 -12.69
C CYS A 179 2.93 -4.29 -13.98
N VAL A 180 3.08 -5.24 -14.90
CA VAL A 180 3.87 -5.09 -16.13
C VAL A 180 3.01 -5.46 -17.34
N PRO A 181 3.18 -4.81 -18.49
CA PRO A 181 2.52 -5.22 -19.72
C PRO A 181 2.80 -6.68 -20.07
N CYS A 182 1.80 -7.38 -20.56
CA CYS A 182 1.95 -8.73 -21.08
C CYS A 182 1.93 -8.75 -22.62
N LYS A 183 2.51 -9.79 -23.20
CA LYS A 183 2.49 -9.96 -24.64
C LYS A 183 1.09 -10.39 -25.11
N ALA A 184 0.55 -9.71 -26.11
CA ALA A 184 -0.68 -10.11 -26.77
C ALA A 184 -0.51 -11.47 -27.47
N THR A 185 -1.39 -12.41 -27.18
CA THR A 185 -1.42 -13.75 -27.78
C THR A 185 -2.87 -14.16 -28.07
N LYS A 186 -3.07 -15.17 -28.92
CA LYS A 186 -4.40 -15.74 -29.14
C LYS A 186 -4.99 -16.33 -27.84
N ALA A 187 -4.14 -16.94 -27.03
CA ALA A 187 -4.55 -17.59 -25.77
C ALA A 187 -5.06 -16.59 -24.71
N ASN A 188 -4.53 -15.36 -24.71
CA ASN A 188 -4.99 -14.32 -23.78
C ASN A 188 -5.98 -13.33 -24.40
N GLY A 189 -6.55 -13.65 -25.57
CA GLY A 189 -7.51 -12.77 -26.25
C GLY A 189 -6.89 -11.49 -26.82
N GLY A 190 -5.59 -11.44 -27.02
CA GLY A 190 -4.89 -10.29 -27.59
C GLY A 190 -4.63 -9.15 -26.59
N ARG A 191 -4.84 -9.37 -25.28
CA ARG A 191 -4.62 -8.32 -24.28
C ARG A 191 -3.14 -8.07 -24.00
N THR A 192 -2.83 -6.83 -23.65
CA THR A 192 -1.48 -6.38 -23.27
C THR A 192 -1.35 -6.08 -21.78
N ARG A 193 -2.44 -6.19 -21.02
CA ARG A 193 -2.50 -5.99 -19.56
C ARG A 193 -3.36 -7.06 -18.91
N ASN A 194 -2.94 -7.56 -17.76
CA ASN A 194 -3.74 -8.42 -16.93
C ASN A 194 -4.45 -7.61 -15.85
N LEU A 195 -5.77 -7.78 -15.76
CA LEU A 195 -6.64 -7.16 -14.77
C LEU A 195 -7.06 -8.19 -13.71
N PRO A 196 -7.62 -7.77 -12.57
CA PRO A 196 -8.05 -8.68 -11.49
C PRO A 196 -8.97 -9.83 -11.97
N GLU A 197 -9.88 -9.53 -12.90
CA GLU A 197 -10.84 -10.52 -13.43
C GLU A 197 -10.21 -11.59 -14.31
N HIS A 198 -8.99 -11.39 -14.83
CA HIS A 198 -8.32 -12.36 -15.69
C HIS A 198 -7.75 -13.55 -14.92
N ASP A 199 -7.47 -13.39 -13.62
CA ASP A 199 -7.07 -14.47 -12.72
C ASP A 199 -7.36 -14.06 -11.27
N ARG A 200 -8.58 -14.33 -10.82
CA ARG A 200 -9.03 -13.93 -9.47
C ARG A 200 -8.26 -14.61 -8.36
N GLU A 201 -7.82 -15.84 -8.55
CA GLU A 201 -7.03 -16.55 -7.54
C GLU A 201 -5.66 -15.90 -7.36
N LYS A 202 -4.98 -15.56 -8.47
CA LYS A 202 -3.74 -14.79 -8.39
C LYS A 202 -3.96 -13.41 -7.78
N TRP A 203 -5.09 -12.78 -8.07
CA TRP A 203 -5.40 -11.46 -7.51
C TRP A 203 -5.55 -11.51 -5.99
N GLU A 204 -6.27 -12.48 -5.44
CA GLU A 204 -6.39 -12.66 -3.99
C GLU A 204 -5.03 -12.95 -3.33
N ARG A 205 -4.17 -13.71 -3.97
CA ARG A 205 -2.80 -13.90 -3.50
C ARG A 205 -1.99 -12.61 -3.55
N PHE A 206 -2.23 -11.77 -4.56
CA PHE A 206 -1.56 -10.48 -4.68
C PHE A 206 -2.01 -9.48 -3.60
N ARG A 207 -3.29 -9.45 -3.26
CA ARG A 207 -3.80 -8.72 -2.09
C ARG A 207 -3.14 -9.17 -0.79
N SER A 208 -3.05 -10.47 -0.58
CA SER A 208 -2.37 -11.04 0.60
C SER A 208 -0.87 -10.71 0.61
N TYR A 209 -0.25 -10.66 -0.55
CA TYR A 209 1.15 -10.25 -0.70
C TYR A 209 1.36 -8.79 -0.29
N ASN A 210 0.54 -7.87 -0.77
CA ASN A 210 0.59 -6.47 -0.38
C ASN A 210 0.35 -6.27 1.14
N GLN A 211 -0.63 -6.98 1.72
CA GLN A 211 -0.85 -6.98 3.17
C GLN A 211 0.42 -7.42 3.92
N ARG A 212 1.03 -8.51 3.47
CA ARG A 212 2.25 -9.05 4.07
C ARG A 212 3.42 -8.08 4.00
N ASP A 213 3.56 -7.34 2.91
CA ASP A 213 4.64 -6.38 2.77
C ASP A 213 4.51 -5.22 3.77
N VAL A 214 3.31 -4.73 4.06
CA VAL A 214 3.07 -3.76 5.14
C VAL A 214 3.40 -4.35 6.51
N GLU A 215 3.02 -5.59 6.79
CA GLU A 215 3.33 -6.27 8.05
C GLU A 215 4.83 -6.42 8.26
N VAL A 216 5.57 -6.81 7.22
CA VAL A 216 7.04 -6.95 7.27
C VAL A 216 7.71 -5.59 7.45
N GLU A 217 7.29 -4.58 6.72
CA GLU A 217 7.81 -3.22 6.83
C GLU A 217 7.63 -2.67 8.27
N ARG A 218 6.46 -2.86 8.87
CA ARG A 218 6.22 -2.48 10.27
C ARG A 218 7.09 -3.23 11.25
N SER A 219 7.27 -4.52 11.04
CA SER A 219 8.17 -5.33 11.88
C SER A 219 9.62 -4.85 11.79
N ILE A 220 10.06 -4.40 10.62
CA ILE A 220 11.37 -3.75 10.44
C ILE A 220 11.43 -2.46 11.25
N GLN A 221 10.43 -1.59 11.15
CA GLN A 221 10.37 -0.37 11.96
C GLN A 221 10.51 -0.66 13.46
N GLU A 222 9.75 -1.62 13.98
CA GLU A 222 9.80 -2.00 15.40
C GLU A 222 11.16 -2.49 15.84
N ARG A 223 11.81 -3.32 15.01
CA ARG A 223 13.16 -3.84 15.27
C ARG A 223 14.20 -2.72 15.26
N LEU A 224 14.11 -1.79 14.33
CA LEU A 224 15.08 -0.71 14.17
C LEU A 224 14.91 0.43 15.20
N ARG A 225 13.74 0.58 15.82
CA ARG A 225 13.51 1.56 16.89
C ARG A 225 14.33 1.31 18.16
N ASN A 226 14.82 0.10 18.35
CA ASN A 226 15.57 -0.31 19.54
C ASN A 226 17.08 -0.11 19.40
N PHE A 227 17.53 0.49 18.31
CA PHE A 227 18.90 0.86 18.03
C PHE A 227 19.04 2.38 17.81
#